data_12cb60335006c49480892f7b736d6954
#
_entry.id   12cb60335006c49480892f7b736d6954
#
_cell.length_a   1.000
_cell.length_b   1.000
_cell.length_c   1.000
_cell.angle_alpha   90.00
_cell.angle_beta   90.00
_cell.angle_gamma   90.00
#
_symmetry.space_group_name_H-M   'P 1'
#
loop_
_entity.id
_entity.type
_entity.pdbx_description
1 polymer ?
#
loop_
_entity_poly.entity_id
_entity_poly.type
_entity_poly.pdbx_seq_one_letter_code
_entity_poly.pdbx_strand_id
1 'polypeptide(L)'
;TIAGRLVYVFAQDFTVTAGSLSEMLASKICKIMDMAMKVGAPVIGLNDSGGARLQEGVNSLAGYAEIFQRNIMASGVIPQISAIMGPCAGGAVYSPALTDFTLMVENTSYMFLTGPGPVKAVLGEVVTQEQLGGASVHATKSGVTHFTASTEEEAIAMIQKLMSYIPQNNLEKTPRVACTDPINRMEDYLNDIIPDNPNMPYDMYEVIAGIVDNGEFFEVQPSYAKN
;
A
#
# COMPACT_ATOMS: atom_id res chain seq x y z
N THR A 1 -8.94 7.54 14.59
CA THR A 1 -8.27 6.39 15.23
C THR A 1 -8.68 5.10 14.57
N ILE A 2 -7.78 4.12 14.54
CA ILE A 2 -8.05 2.74 14.12
C ILE A 2 -7.77 1.84 15.32
N ALA A 3 -8.79 1.07 15.75
CA ALA A 3 -8.71 0.23 16.93
C ALA A 3 -8.15 0.95 18.18
N GLY A 4 -8.57 2.21 18.39
CA GLY A 4 -8.11 3.06 19.49
C GLY A 4 -6.73 3.71 19.29
N ARG A 5 -5.98 3.36 18.24
CA ARG A 5 -4.66 3.89 17.94
C ARG A 5 -4.77 5.15 17.09
N LEU A 6 -3.98 6.17 17.41
CA LEU A 6 -3.91 7.41 16.64
C LEU A 6 -3.29 7.16 15.25
N VAL A 7 -3.93 7.66 14.21
CA VAL A 7 -3.39 7.68 12.85
C VAL A 7 -3.61 9.05 12.23
N TYR A 8 -2.73 9.44 11.32
CA TYR A 8 -2.89 10.65 10.52
C TYR A 8 -3.28 10.26 9.10
N VAL A 9 -4.28 10.95 8.55
CA VAL A 9 -4.82 10.62 7.22
C VAL A 9 -4.85 11.89 6.38
N PHE A 10 -4.43 11.78 5.13
CA PHE A 10 -4.75 12.76 4.10
C PHE A 10 -5.47 12.07 2.94
N ALA A 11 -6.29 12.81 2.23
CA ALA A 11 -7.03 12.33 1.08
C ALA A 11 -6.95 13.35 -0.07
N GLN A 12 -6.92 12.84 -1.28
CA GLN A 12 -7.05 13.62 -2.50
C GLN A 12 -8.40 13.29 -3.14
N ASP A 13 -8.96 14.26 -3.85
CA ASP A 13 -10.26 14.14 -4.50
C ASP A 13 -10.09 14.55 -5.98
N PHE A 14 -10.22 13.58 -6.87
CA PHE A 14 -10.07 13.79 -8.31
C PHE A 14 -11.09 14.79 -8.88
N THR A 15 -12.26 14.92 -8.27
CA THR A 15 -13.28 15.88 -8.70
C THR A 15 -12.85 17.32 -8.50
N VAL A 16 -11.86 17.58 -7.65
CA VAL A 16 -11.30 18.90 -7.39
C VAL A 16 -10.01 19.09 -8.17
N THR A 17 -10.07 19.70 -9.32
CA THR A 17 -8.91 19.97 -10.21
C THR A 17 -8.09 18.69 -10.47
N ALA A 18 -8.77 17.57 -10.75
CA ALA A 18 -8.19 16.25 -10.96
C ALA A 18 -7.30 15.77 -9.81
N GLY A 19 -7.58 16.17 -8.57
CA GLY A 19 -6.75 15.84 -7.40
C GLY A 19 -5.31 16.35 -7.49
N SER A 20 -5.01 17.26 -8.43
CA SER A 20 -3.63 17.68 -8.75
C SER A 20 -2.97 18.40 -7.58
N LEU A 21 -1.69 18.07 -7.36
CA LEU A 21 -0.91 18.66 -6.28
C LEU A 21 -0.57 20.12 -6.56
N SER A 22 -1.08 21.01 -5.73
CA SER A 22 -0.66 22.42 -5.64
C SER A 22 0.37 22.58 -4.54
N GLU A 23 1.09 23.71 -4.51
CA GLU A 23 1.95 24.09 -3.40
C GLU A 23 1.20 24.05 -2.05
N MET A 24 -0.03 24.57 -2.03
CA MET A 24 -0.86 24.58 -0.83
C MET A 24 -1.30 23.17 -0.38
N LEU A 25 -1.68 22.29 -1.32
CA LEU A 25 -2.00 20.91 -0.99
C LEU A 25 -0.78 20.16 -0.47
N ALA A 26 0.39 20.37 -1.10
CA ALA A 26 1.65 19.81 -0.62
C ALA A 26 1.96 20.26 0.81
N SER A 27 1.82 21.55 1.10
CA SER A 27 2.02 22.09 2.46
C SER A 27 1.07 21.45 3.48
N LYS A 28 -0.18 21.18 3.12
CA LYS A 28 -1.14 20.47 3.99
C LYS A 28 -0.72 19.02 4.26
N ILE A 29 -0.32 18.28 3.23
CA ILE A 29 0.18 16.91 3.36
C ILE A 29 1.43 16.89 4.23
N CYS A 30 2.40 17.73 3.93
CA CYS A 30 3.64 17.86 4.71
C CYS A 30 3.36 18.15 6.19
N LYS A 31 2.43 19.05 6.49
CA LYS A 31 2.02 19.34 7.88
C LYS A 31 1.45 18.10 8.58
N ILE A 32 0.62 17.30 7.90
CA ILE A 32 0.08 16.05 8.44
C ILE A 32 1.22 15.06 8.73
N MET A 33 2.16 14.90 7.80
CA MET A 33 3.32 14.01 7.98
C MET A 33 4.23 14.48 9.12
N ASP A 34 4.52 15.78 9.22
CA ASP A 34 5.33 16.36 10.30
C ASP A 34 4.67 16.14 11.68
N MET A 35 3.33 16.27 11.76
CA MET A 35 2.58 16.00 12.99
C MET A 35 2.64 14.52 13.36
N ALA A 36 2.48 13.65 12.38
CA ALA A 36 2.57 12.19 12.58
C ALA A 36 3.95 11.78 13.10
N MET A 37 5.01 12.26 12.45
CA MET A 37 6.40 12.03 12.88
C MET A 37 6.67 12.53 14.29
N LYS A 38 6.14 13.69 14.65
CA LYS A 38 6.35 14.30 15.97
C LYS A 38 5.75 13.46 17.11
N VAL A 39 4.63 12.77 16.86
CA VAL A 39 3.93 11.97 17.87
C VAL A 39 4.16 10.45 17.70
N GLY A 40 4.90 10.04 16.66
CA GLY A 40 5.16 8.63 16.38
C GLY A 40 3.90 7.87 15.96
N ALA A 41 3.07 8.44 15.09
CA ALA A 41 1.83 7.82 14.63
C ALA A 41 1.89 7.49 13.12
N PRO A 42 1.23 6.41 12.67
CA PRO A 42 1.17 6.05 11.25
C PRO A 42 0.53 7.14 10.39
N VAL A 43 0.96 7.21 9.12
CA VAL A 43 0.36 8.04 8.07
C VAL A 43 -0.32 7.16 7.04
N ILE A 44 -1.56 7.50 6.70
CA ILE A 44 -2.35 6.85 5.66
C ILE A 44 -2.71 7.88 4.60
N GLY A 45 -2.30 7.65 3.35
CA GLY A 45 -2.68 8.44 2.19
C GLY A 45 -3.80 7.75 1.42
N LEU A 46 -4.92 8.44 1.21
CA LEU A 46 -5.95 8.06 0.25
C LEU A 46 -5.69 8.84 -1.04
N ASN A 47 -5.10 8.17 -2.02
CA ASN A 47 -4.52 8.82 -3.19
C ASN A 47 -5.46 8.72 -4.40
N ASP A 48 -5.74 9.87 -4.98
CA ASP A 48 -6.55 10.02 -6.19
C ASP A 48 -6.14 11.32 -6.88
N SER A 49 -5.14 11.27 -7.78
CA SER A 49 -4.47 12.48 -8.27
C SER A 49 -3.87 12.34 -9.66
N GLY A 50 -4.19 13.28 -10.52
CA GLY A 50 -3.57 13.42 -11.85
C GLY A 50 -2.10 13.86 -11.83
N GLY A 51 -1.49 14.05 -10.66
CA GLY A 51 -0.09 14.45 -10.53
C GLY A 51 0.10 15.94 -10.22
N ALA A 52 1.18 16.52 -10.73
CA ALA A 52 1.51 17.92 -10.49
C ALA A 52 0.50 18.87 -11.14
N ARG A 53 0.10 19.93 -10.43
CA ARG A 53 -0.72 21.00 -10.99
C ARG A 53 0.10 21.84 -11.95
N LEU A 54 -0.06 21.59 -13.25
CA LEU A 54 0.76 22.21 -14.30
C LEU A 54 0.70 23.74 -14.29
N GLN A 55 -0.43 24.31 -13.87
CA GLN A 55 -0.62 25.78 -13.79
C GLN A 55 0.28 26.44 -12.76
N GLU A 56 0.76 25.70 -11.76
CA GLU A 56 1.68 26.20 -10.74
C GLU A 56 3.17 25.91 -11.08
N GLY A 57 3.42 25.22 -12.18
CA GLY A 57 4.76 24.98 -12.71
C GLY A 57 5.69 24.33 -11.66
N VAL A 58 6.85 24.93 -11.47
CA VAL A 58 7.91 24.40 -10.59
C VAL A 58 7.49 24.34 -9.11
N ASN A 59 6.58 25.18 -8.65
CA ASN A 59 6.11 25.16 -7.26
C ASN A 59 5.38 23.86 -6.92
N SER A 60 4.60 23.32 -7.86
CA SER A 60 3.98 22.00 -7.70
C SER A 60 5.03 20.89 -7.61
N LEU A 61 6.08 20.94 -8.42
CA LEU A 61 7.18 19.97 -8.37
C LEU A 61 7.97 20.05 -7.06
N ALA A 62 8.23 21.29 -6.57
CA ALA A 62 8.83 21.51 -5.26
C ALA A 62 7.98 20.90 -4.15
N GLY A 63 6.64 21.04 -4.26
CA GLY A 63 5.71 20.41 -3.32
C GLY A 63 5.85 18.90 -3.26
N TYR A 64 6.02 18.21 -4.40
CA TYR A 64 6.33 16.77 -4.40
C TYR A 64 7.67 16.45 -3.74
N ALA A 65 8.71 17.23 -4.01
CA ALA A 65 10.01 17.04 -3.37
C ALA A 65 9.92 17.09 -1.84
N GLU A 66 9.15 18.05 -1.30
CA GLU A 66 8.88 18.17 0.13
C GLU A 66 8.15 16.95 0.72
N ILE A 67 7.20 16.36 -0.02
CA ILE A 67 6.52 15.14 0.39
C ILE A 67 7.50 13.96 0.36
N PHE A 68 8.28 13.79 -0.71
CA PHE A 68 9.25 12.69 -0.84
C PHE A 68 10.31 12.73 0.27
N GLN A 69 10.79 13.92 0.62
CA GLN A 69 11.71 14.08 1.74
C GLN A 69 11.10 13.52 3.03
N ARG A 70 9.83 13.82 3.30
CA ARG A 70 9.13 13.31 4.48
C ARG A 70 8.88 11.82 4.42
N ASN A 71 8.56 11.25 3.25
CA ASN A 71 8.47 9.80 3.10
C ASN A 71 9.79 9.13 3.49
N ILE A 72 10.93 9.66 3.03
CA ILE A 72 12.26 9.13 3.35
C ILE A 72 12.57 9.27 4.84
N MET A 73 12.30 10.43 5.43
CA MET A 73 12.55 10.67 6.86
C MET A 73 11.65 9.81 7.77
N ALA A 74 10.45 9.48 7.33
CA ALA A 74 9.50 8.65 8.05
C ALA A 74 9.78 7.13 7.90
N SER A 75 10.52 6.74 6.86
CA SER A 75 10.83 5.33 6.58
C SER A 75 11.56 4.67 7.75
N GLY A 76 11.02 3.54 8.21
CA GLY A 76 11.53 2.83 9.38
C GLY A 76 11.29 3.52 10.74
N VAL A 77 10.58 4.65 10.76
CA VAL A 77 10.24 5.40 11.98
C VAL A 77 8.76 5.25 12.31
N ILE A 78 7.89 5.56 11.39
CA ILE A 78 6.43 5.37 11.49
C ILE A 78 5.91 4.61 10.28
N PRO A 79 4.88 3.78 10.41
CA PRO A 79 4.24 3.14 9.26
C PRO A 79 3.63 4.15 8.30
N GLN A 80 3.86 3.93 7.00
CA GLN A 80 3.32 4.71 5.90
C GLN A 80 2.52 3.80 4.99
N ILE A 81 1.23 4.07 4.82
CA ILE A 81 0.30 3.25 4.01
C ILE A 81 -0.32 4.13 2.94
N SER A 82 -0.25 3.68 1.69
CA SER A 82 -0.88 4.35 0.56
C SER A 82 -2.00 3.49 -0.03
N ALA A 83 -3.22 3.99 0.02
CA ALA A 83 -4.34 3.42 -0.71
C ALA A 83 -4.59 4.23 -1.98
N ILE A 84 -4.53 3.56 -3.11
CA ILE A 84 -4.82 4.15 -4.43
C ILE A 84 -6.30 3.93 -4.70
N MET A 85 -7.08 5.00 -4.60
CA MET A 85 -8.54 4.94 -4.68
C MET A 85 -9.05 5.29 -6.08
N GLY A 86 -8.24 6.00 -6.86
CA GLY A 86 -8.54 6.41 -8.22
C GLY A 86 -7.27 6.50 -9.07
N PRO A 87 -7.30 7.23 -10.19
CA PRO A 87 -6.12 7.43 -11.01
C PRO A 87 -5.00 8.15 -10.24
N CYS A 88 -3.78 7.61 -10.32
CA CYS A 88 -2.56 8.27 -9.85
C CYS A 88 -1.55 8.32 -11.00
N ALA A 89 -1.13 9.54 -11.37
CA ALA A 89 -0.23 9.77 -12.48
C ALA A 89 0.97 10.63 -12.10
N GLY A 90 2.10 10.41 -12.76
CA GLY A 90 3.32 11.21 -12.57
C GLY A 90 3.79 11.22 -11.12
N GLY A 91 3.99 12.41 -10.54
CA GLY A 91 4.44 12.57 -9.15
C GLY A 91 3.57 11.90 -8.09
N ALA A 92 2.27 11.72 -8.39
CA ALA A 92 1.34 11.03 -7.49
C ALA A 92 1.59 9.51 -7.35
N VAL A 93 2.46 8.94 -8.18
CA VAL A 93 2.86 7.53 -8.10
C VAL A 93 4.12 7.35 -7.25
N TYR A 94 5.02 8.33 -7.25
CA TYR A 94 6.31 8.21 -6.56
C TYR A 94 6.16 8.17 -5.04
N SER A 95 5.33 9.05 -4.46
CA SER A 95 5.10 9.04 -3.01
C SER A 95 4.53 7.71 -2.52
N PRO A 96 3.46 7.14 -3.12
CA PRO A 96 3.00 5.79 -2.75
C PRO A 96 4.07 4.71 -2.86
N ALA A 97 4.90 4.75 -3.89
CA ALA A 97 6.00 3.77 -4.07
C ALA A 97 7.14 3.93 -3.03
N LEU A 98 7.20 5.05 -2.32
CA LEU A 98 8.14 5.29 -1.21
C LEU A 98 7.56 4.90 0.16
N THR A 99 6.29 4.53 0.24
CA THR A 99 5.63 4.11 1.48
C THR A 99 5.83 2.62 1.75
N ASP A 100 5.55 2.17 2.98
CA ASP A 100 5.80 0.78 3.38
C ASP A 100 4.80 -0.20 2.74
N PHE A 101 3.54 0.23 2.60
CA PHE A 101 2.48 -0.58 1.99
C PHE A 101 1.67 0.22 0.99
N THR A 102 1.45 -0.39 -0.17
CA THR A 102 0.57 0.14 -1.23
C THR A 102 -0.60 -0.81 -1.44
N LEU A 103 -1.79 -0.27 -1.50
CA LEU A 103 -3.04 -0.97 -1.75
C LEU A 103 -3.76 -0.32 -2.93
N MET A 104 -4.35 -1.11 -3.82
CA MET A 104 -5.08 -0.62 -5.00
C MET A 104 -6.49 -1.18 -5.04
N VAL A 105 -7.47 -0.35 -5.47
CA VAL A 105 -8.84 -0.79 -5.73
C VAL A 105 -8.96 -1.22 -7.18
N GLU A 106 -9.46 -2.42 -7.43
CA GLU A 106 -9.59 -2.99 -8.77
C GLU A 106 -10.53 -2.15 -9.66
N ASN A 107 -10.20 -2.06 -10.95
CA ASN A 107 -10.98 -1.38 -11.99
C ASN A 107 -11.21 0.12 -11.81
N THR A 108 -10.84 0.73 -10.70
CA THR A 108 -10.99 2.16 -10.42
C THR A 108 -9.68 2.88 -10.21
N SER A 109 -8.68 2.18 -9.65
CA SER A 109 -7.39 2.75 -9.36
C SER A 109 -6.33 2.40 -10.39
N TYR A 110 -5.49 3.36 -10.69
CA TYR A 110 -4.41 3.21 -11.66
C TYR A 110 -3.14 3.89 -11.17
N MET A 111 -2.00 3.27 -11.41
CA MET A 111 -0.68 3.86 -11.13
C MET A 111 0.17 3.81 -12.41
N PHE A 112 0.54 4.96 -12.95
CA PHE A 112 1.44 5.05 -14.10
C PHE A 112 2.22 6.37 -14.11
N LEU A 113 3.42 6.37 -14.66
CA LEU A 113 4.23 7.58 -14.81
C LEU A 113 3.55 8.56 -15.77
N THR A 114 2.95 8.05 -16.83
CA THR A 114 2.16 8.80 -17.79
C THR A 114 1.03 7.94 -18.33
N GLY A 115 -0.10 8.56 -18.65
CA GLY A 115 -1.30 7.84 -19.10
C GLY A 115 -1.20 7.30 -20.54
N PRO A 116 -2.22 6.55 -21.02
CA PRO A 116 -2.24 5.94 -22.35
C PRO A 116 -2.07 6.92 -23.50
N GLY A 117 -2.56 8.16 -23.36
CA GLY A 117 -2.46 9.19 -24.39
C GLY A 117 -1.01 9.52 -24.78
N PRO A 118 -0.17 9.97 -23.84
CA PRO A 118 1.27 10.19 -24.07
C PRO A 118 2.01 8.93 -24.54
N VAL A 119 1.68 7.74 -23.99
CA VAL A 119 2.27 6.47 -24.43
C VAL A 119 2.02 6.26 -25.92
N LYS A 120 0.78 6.44 -26.37
CA LYS A 120 0.43 6.35 -27.80
C LYS A 120 1.16 7.40 -28.65
N ALA A 121 1.26 8.63 -28.15
CA ALA A 121 1.89 9.72 -28.91
C ALA A 121 3.40 9.54 -29.09
N VAL A 122 4.09 9.00 -28.08
CA VAL A 122 5.56 8.89 -28.08
C VAL A 122 6.04 7.53 -28.58
N LEU A 123 5.40 6.44 -28.12
CA LEU A 123 5.82 5.06 -28.42
C LEU A 123 4.99 4.42 -29.53
N GLY A 124 3.85 5.00 -29.93
CA GLY A 124 2.91 4.42 -30.89
C GLY A 124 2.08 3.26 -30.34
N GLU A 125 2.23 2.92 -29.06
CA GLU A 125 1.52 1.81 -28.43
C GLU A 125 0.11 2.21 -28.00
N VAL A 126 -0.87 1.35 -28.29
CA VAL A 126 -2.27 1.54 -27.88
C VAL A 126 -2.54 0.61 -26.71
N VAL A 127 -2.68 1.18 -25.53
CA VAL A 127 -2.93 0.45 -24.28
C VAL A 127 -4.11 1.10 -23.54
N THR A 128 -4.85 0.30 -22.76
CA THR A 128 -5.85 0.82 -21.82
C THR A 128 -5.18 1.24 -20.51
N GLN A 129 -5.90 2.00 -19.67
CA GLN A 129 -5.41 2.35 -18.32
C GLN A 129 -5.14 1.09 -17.49
N GLU A 130 -6.06 0.11 -17.57
CA GLU A 130 -5.94 -1.16 -16.85
C GLU A 130 -4.70 -1.96 -17.29
N GLN A 131 -4.44 -2.03 -18.59
CA GLN A 131 -3.26 -2.72 -19.12
C GLN A 131 -1.95 -2.01 -18.79
N LEU A 132 -1.98 -0.67 -18.67
CA LEU A 132 -0.80 0.14 -18.40
C LEU A 132 -0.42 0.15 -16.91
N GLY A 133 -1.42 0.30 -16.03
CA GLY A 133 -1.16 0.51 -14.61
C GLY A 133 -2.34 0.18 -13.69
N GLY A 134 -3.18 -0.78 -14.05
CA GLY A 134 -4.26 -1.27 -13.20
C GLY A 134 -3.76 -2.09 -12.02
N ALA A 135 -4.63 -2.34 -11.06
CA ALA A 135 -4.32 -3.09 -9.84
C ALA A 135 -3.72 -4.46 -10.13
N SER A 136 -4.28 -5.19 -11.11
CA SER A 136 -3.78 -6.51 -11.52
C SER A 136 -2.34 -6.46 -12.06
N VAL A 137 -1.98 -5.42 -12.82
CA VAL A 137 -0.61 -5.25 -13.34
C VAL A 137 0.39 -5.07 -12.20
N HIS A 138 0.05 -4.24 -11.23
CA HIS A 138 0.93 -3.96 -10.09
C HIS A 138 0.96 -5.10 -9.07
N ALA A 139 -0.10 -5.89 -8.97
CA ALA A 139 -0.13 -7.07 -8.10
C ALA A 139 0.64 -8.26 -8.68
N THR A 140 0.66 -8.44 -10.02
CA THR A 140 1.22 -9.67 -10.63
C THR A 140 2.53 -9.48 -11.36
N LYS A 141 2.79 -8.28 -11.93
CA LYS A 141 3.97 -8.03 -12.77
C LYS A 141 5.01 -7.15 -12.10
N SER A 142 4.62 -5.97 -11.60
CA SER A 142 5.58 -5.04 -11.01
C SER A 142 5.85 -5.30 -9.53
N GLY A 143 4.90 -5.89 -8.80
CA GLY A 143 5.01 -6.10 -7.35
C GLY A 143 4.94 -4.81 -6.53
N VAL A 144 4.54 -3.69 -7.12
CA VAL A 144 4.44 -2.39 -6.40
C VAL A 144 3.28 -2.41 -5.42
N THR A 145 2.15 -3.02 -5.80
CA THR A 145 1.01 -3.13 -4.89
C THR A 145 1.11 -4.37 -4.01
N HIS A 146 0.91 -4.17 -2.71
CA HIS A 146 0.96 -5.25 -1.71
C HIS A 146 -0.39 -5.93 -1.55
N PHE A 147 -1.48 -5.17 -1.74
CA PHE A 147 -2.85 -5.65 -1.59
C PHE A 147 -3.74 -5.10 -2.69
N THR A 148 -4.72 -5.89 -3.12
CA THR A 148 -5.80 -5.46 -4.01
C THR A 148 -7.13 -5.64 -3.31
N ALA A 149 -8.06 -4.73 -3.55
CA ALA A 149 -9.41 -4.75 -3.01
C ALA A 149 -10.42 -4.57 -4.14
N SER A 150 -11.55 -5.21 -4.05
CA SER A 150 -12.62 -5.09 -5.06
C SER A 150 -13.44 -3.81 -4.90
N THR A 151 -13.45 -3.21 -3.69
CA THR A 151 -14.15 -1.97 -3.38
C THR A 151 -13.32 -1.08 -2.45
N GLU A 152 -13.70 0.21 -2.36
CA GLU A 152 -13.07 1.16 -1.43
C GLU A 152 -13.29 0.75 0.04
N GLU A 153 -14.47 0.22 0.37
CA GLU A 153 -14.78 -0.26 1.71
C GLU A 153 -13.89 -1.44 2.10
N GLU A 154 -13.67 -2.37 1.18
CA GLU A 154 -12.74 -3.49 1.39
C GLU A 154 -11.31 -2.99 1.57
N ALA A 155 -10.89 -2.00 0.77
CA ALA A 155 -9.58 -1.35 0.92
C ALA A 155 -9.39 -0.77 2.32
N ILE A 156 -10.39 -0.05 2.84
CA ILE A 156 -10.37 0.50 4.19
C ILE A 156 -10.32 -0.61 5.25
N ALA A 157 -11.09 -1.68 5.06
CA ALA A 157 -11.07 -2.83 5.97
C ALA A 157 -9.70 -3.53 5.98
N MET A 158 -9.05 -3.66 4.81
CA MET A 158 -7.68 -4.19 4.71
C MET A 158 -6.66 -3.31 5.44
N ILE A 159 -6.76 -1.99 5.33
CA ILE A 159 -5.91 -1.07 6.10
C ILE A 159 -6.10 -1.27 7.61
N GLN A 160 -7.36 -1.40 8.06
CA GLN A 160 -7.66 -1.66 9.47
C GLN A 160 -7.06 -3.00 9.93
N LYS A 161 -7.16 -4.03 9.10
CA LYS A 161 -6.55 -5.35 9.36
C LYS A 161 -5.02 -5.25 9.40
N LEU A 162 -4.39 -4.60 8.40
CA LEU A 162 -2.94 -4.39 8.38
C LEU A 162 -2.46 -3.68 9.65
N MET A 163 -3.18 -2.67 10.11
CA MET A 163 -2.86 -1.95 11.34
C MET A 163 -2.87 -2.85 12.58
N SER A 164 -3.58 -3.98 12.58
CA SER A 164 -3.53 -4.93 13.71
C SER A 164 -2.25 -5.77 13.76
N TYR A 165 -1.49 -5.82 12.67
CA TYR A 165 -0.24 -6.59 12.57
C TYR A 165 1.03 -5.74 12.78
N ILE A 166 0.96 -4.42 12.58
CA ILE A 166 2.13 -3.54 12.62
C ILE A 166 2.15 -2.67 13.89
N PRO A 167 3.35 -2.28 14.38
CA PRO A 167 3.47 -1.40 15.54
C PRO A 167 3.00 0.03 15.23
N GLN A 168 2.85 0.86 16.27
CA GLN A 168 2.54 2.28 16.14
C GLN A 168 3.70 3.07 15.52
N ASN A 169 4.91 2.70 15.91
CA ASN A 169 6.18 3.28 15.46
C ASN A 169 7.33 2.31 15.82
N ASN A 170 8.54 2.65 15.45
CA ASN A 170 9.72 1.81 15.67
C ASN A 170 10.14 1.66 17.14
N LEU A 171 9.56 2.41 18.06
CA LEU A 171 9.84 2.30 19.51
C LEU A 171 8.79 1.43 20.23
N GLU A 172 7.69 1.10 19.59
CA GLU A 172 6.60 0.32 20.16
C GLU A 172 6.58 -1.11 19.61
N LYS A 173 5.96 -1.99 20.38
CA LYS A 173 5.74 -3.38 19.95
C LYS A 173 4.46 -3.49 19.14
N THR A 174 4.38 -4.54 18.32
CA THR A 174 3.16 -4.92 17.62
C THR A 174 1.99 -5.15 18.58
N PRO A 175 0.75 -4.91 18.17
CA PRO A 175 -0.43 -5.26 18.95
C PRO A 175 -0.41 -6.75 19.35
N ARG A 176 -0.86 -7.05 20.56
CA ARG A 176 -1.01 -8.43 21.00
C ARG A 176 -2.46 -8.86 20.82
N VAL A 177 -2.63 -10.02 20.21
CA VAL A 177 -3.92 -10.70 20.05
C VAL A 177 -3.95 -11.87 21.02
N ALA A 178 -5.14 -12.19 21.55
CA ALA A 178 -5.29 -13.36 22.41
C ALA A 178 -5.12 -14.63 21.54
N CYS A 179 -4.19 -15.49 21.99
CA CYS A 179 -4.02 -16.81 21.39
C CYS A 179 -4.75 -17.83 22.24
N THR A 180 -5.51 -18.72 21.59
CA THR A 180 -6.24 -19.81 22.23
C THR A 180 -5.48 -21.14 22.20
N ASP A 181 -4.38 -21.18 21.44
CA ASP A 181 -3.57 -22.39 21.32
C ASP A 181 -2.87 -22.74 22.64
N PRO A 182 -2.75 -24.02 22.96
CA PRO A 182 -1.94 -24.45 24.09
C PRO A 182 -0.48 -24.05 23.93
N ILE A 183 0.18 -23.62 25.00
CA ILE A 183 1.58 -23.20 25.00
C ILE A 183 2.55 -24.30 24.51
N ASN A 184 2.12 -25.54 24.62
CA ASN A 184 2.85 -26.74 24.19
C ASN A 184 2.21 -27.40 22.95
N ARG A 185 1.50 -26.63 22.13
CA ARG A 185 0.91 -27.12 20.89
C ARG A 185 1.98 -27.79 20.03
N MET A 186 1.63 -28.96 19.52
CA MET A 186 2.41 -29.74 18.54
C MET A 186 1.45 -30.22 17.47
N GLU A 187 1.86 -30.09 16.22
CA GLU A 187 1.04 -30.47 15.07
C GLU A 187 1.68 -31.67 14.38
N ASP A 188 1.18 -32.87 14.71
CA ASP A 188 1.75 -34.14 14.22
C ASP A 188 1.65 -34.25 12.68
N TYR A 189 0.61 -33.65 12.07
CA TYR A 189 0.44 -33.66 10.60
C TYR A 189 1.58 -33.00 9.84
N LEU A 190 2.36 -32.10 10.48
CA LEU A 190 3.52 -31.47 9.84
C LEU A 190 4.63 -32.47 9.50
N ASN A 191 4.63 -33.66 10.14
CA ASN A 191 5.59 -34.71 9.81
C ASN A 191 5.30 -35.35 8.45
N ASP A 192 4.04 -35.31 8.00
CA ASP A 192 3.59 -36.00 6.79
C ASP A 192 3.25 -35.04 5.63
N ILE A 193 3.29 -33.70 5.89
CA ILE A 193 2.83 -32.69 4.92
C ILE A 193 3.77 -32.53 3.72
N ILE A 194 5.08 -32.76 3.94
CA ILE A 194 6.08 -32.70 2.88
C ILE A 194 6.25 -34.11 2.30
N PRO A 195 5.91 -34.31 1.00
CA PRO A 195 6.01 -35.61 0.37
C PRO A 195 7.47 -36.11 0.29
N ASP A 196 7.70 -37.42 0.46
CA ASP A 196 9.01 -38.04 0.24
C ASP A 196 9.48 -37.90 -1.21
N ASN A 197 8.55 -37.84 -2.16
CA ASN A 197 8.84 -37.63 -3.57
C ASN A 197 9.04 -36.14 -3.85
N PRO A 198 10.27 -35.69 -4.22
CA PRO A 198 10.56 -34.27 -4.45
C PRO A 198 9.83 -33.64 -5.66
N ASN A 199 9.20 -34.47 -6.51
CA ASN A 199 8.38 -33.99 -7.63
C ASN A 199 6.89 -33.79 -7.28
N MET A 200 6.48 -34.08 -6.06
CA MET A 200 5.10 -33.84 -5.60
C MET A 200 5.03 -32.45 -4.94
N PRO A 201 4.08 -31.60 -5.38
CA PRO A 201 3.83 -30.33 -4.72
C PRO A 201 3.17 -30.53 -3.36
N TYR A 202 3.37 -29.56 -2.45
CA TYR A 202 2.62 -29.46 -1.19
C TYR A 202 2.19 -28.01 -0.96
N ASP A 203 1.19 -27.81 -0.11
CA ASP A 203 0.66 -26.48 0.16
C ASP A 203 1.38 -25.85 1.36
N MET A 204 2.12 -24.77 1.11
CA MET A 204 2.83 -24.02 2.15
C MET A 204 1.86 -23.33 3.13
N TYR A 205 0.62 -23.03 2.72
CA TYR A 205 -0.37 -22.45 3.64
C TYR A 205 -0.67 -23.40 4.82
N GLU A 206 -0.72 -24.69 4.58
CA GLU A 206 -0.93 -25.68 5.64
C GLU A 206 0.25 -25.70 6.63
N VAL A 207 1.47 -25.57 6.12
CA VAL A 207 2.68 -25.47 6.97
C VAL A 207 2.62 -24.21 7.81
N ILE A 208 2.32 -23.06 7.20
CA ILE A 208 2.25 -21.78 7.93
C ILE A 208 1.15 -21.83 8.99
N ALA A 209 -0.05 -22.32 8.66
CA ALA A 209 -1.17 -22.44 9.57
C ALA A 209 -0.85 -23.31 10.80
N GLY A 210 -0.02 -24.35 10.63
CA GLY A 210 0.44 -25.19 11.73
C GLY A 210 1.45 -24.52 12.65
N ILE A 211 2.13 -23.46 12.20
CA ILE A 211 3.19 -22.78 12.97
C ILE A 211 2.68 -21.53 13.69
N VAL A 212 1.78 -20.77 13.03
CA VAL A 212 1.29 -19.50 13.58
C VAL A 212 0.16 -19.68 14.56
N ASP A 213 0.02 -18.75 15.51
CA ASP A 213 -1.03 -18.74 16.52
C ASP A 213 -2.42 -18.74 15.90
N ASN A 214 -3.32 -19.60 16.37
CA ASN A 214 -4.69 -19.82 15.87
C ASN A 214 -4.78 -20.11 14.34
N GLY A 215 -3.68 -20.47 13.67
CA GLY A 215 -3.62 -20.63 12.23
C GLY A 215 -3.82 -19.34 11.43
N GLU A 216 -3.75 -18.15 12.08
CA GLU A 216 -4.05 -16.87 11.47
C GLU A 216 -2.78 -16.13 11.00
N PHE A 217 -2.79 -15.72 9.73
CA PHE A 217 -1.75 -14.86 9.17
C PHE A 217 -2.34 -13.89 8.14
N PHE A 218 -1.59 -12.87 7.76
CA PHE A 218 -1.99 -11.90 6.77
C PHE A 218 -0.94 -11.86 5.65
N GLU A 219 -1.25 -12.54 4.55
CA GLU A 219 -0.35 -12.64 3.41
C GLU A 219 -0.20 -11.30 2.69
N VAL A 220 1.05 -10.94 2.39
CA VAL A 220 1.41 -9.76 1.62
C VAL A 220 1.78 -10.19 0.20
N GLN A 221 1.28 -9.51 -0.81
CA GLN A 221 1.52 -9.79 -2.24
C GLN A 221 1.11 -11.21 -2.70
N PRO A 222 -0.11 -11.68 -2.38
CA PRO A 222 -0.52 -13.07 -2.68
C PRO A 222 -0.54 -13.40 -4.17
N SER A 223 -0.57 -12.38 -5.04
CA SER A 223 -0.62 -12.54 -6.50
C SER A 223 0.72 -12.37 -7.20
N TYR A 224 1.76 -11.89 -6.48
CA TYR A 224 3.08 -11.65 -7.07
C TYR A 224 3.94 -12.91 -7.04
N ALA A 225 4.61 -13.19 -8.18
CA ALA A 225 5.48 -14.37 -8.33
C ALA A 225 4.80 -15.69 -7.89
N LYS A 226 3.53 -15.81 -8.15
CA LYS A 226 2.73 -16.98 -7.81
C LYS A 226 3.15 -18.16 -8.71
N ASN A 227 3.78 -19.15 -8.10
CA ASN A 227 4.25 -20.38 -8.78
C ASN A 227 3.14 -21.44 -8.82
#